data_f19d753d3636d1f813ce34b41abff678
#
_entry.id   f19d753d3636d1f813ce34b41abff678
#
_cell.length_a   1.000
_cell.length_b   1.000
_cell.length_c   1.000
_cell.angle_alpha   90.00
_cell.angle_beta   90.00
_cell.angle_gamma   90.00
#
_symmetry.space_group_name_H-M   'P 1'
#
loop_
_entity.id
_entity.type
_entity.pdbx_description
1 polymer ?
#
loop_
_entity_poly.entity_id
_entity_poly.type
_entity_poly.pdbx_seq_one_letter_code
_entity_poly.pdbx_strand_id
1 'polypeptide(L)'
;VFLCYAGHEGSAFIDRELYLPQSWTGDPQRCKAAGIPDITKFATKPQLAKQMLERALDTGVPCGWVTGDEVYGGDRHLRLWLESREQPFVLAVAKNEPLWWQGPTCVRADRIAESLPARAWRRLSARAGAKGERLYDWALTPLWRLQITAEERRFGHYLLIRRSLDEKREHAYYVVYAPRTKASRQTLVNVAGRRWEIEIGFEAAKGECGLDQYEVR
;
A
#
# COMPACT_ATOMS: atom_id res chain seq x y z
N VAL A 1 -9.11 3.50 10.31
CA VAL A 1 -8.64 3.00 9.02
C VAL A 1 -9.73 3.24 8.01
N PHE A 2 -9.37 3.69 6.81
CA PHE A 2 -10.32 3.93 5.72
C PHE A 2 -9.88 3.15 4.49
N LEU A 3 -10.85 2.66 3.72
CA LEU A 3 -10.67 2.11 2.39
C LEU A 3 -11.17 3.11 1.35
N CYS A 4 -10.28 3.51 0.45
CA CYS A 4 -10.59 4.42 -0.64
C CYS A 4 -10.58 3.66 -1.97
N TYR A 5 -11.64 3.82 -2.75
CA TYR A 5 -11.69 3.38 -4.15
C TYR A 5 -11.25 4.53 -5.05
N ALA A 6 -10.29 4.28 -5.94
CA ALA A 6 -9.77 5.26 -6.88
C ALA A 6 -9.95 4.75 -8.31
N GLY A 7 -11.00 5.22 -8.96
CA GLY A 7 -11.34 4.90 -10.34
C GLY A 7 -10.79 5.91 -11.35
N HIS A 8 -11.21 5.79 -12.60
CA HIS A 8 -10.83 6.73 -13.67
C HIS A 8 -11.45 8.11 -13.45
N GLU A 9 -12.71 8.15 -13.01
CA GLU A 9 -13.52 9.36 -12.85
C GLU A 9 -13.30 10.08 -11.51
N GLY A 10 -12.62 9.44 -10.53
CA GLY A 10 -12.38 10.03 -9.22
C GLY A 10 -12.11 9.00 -8.13
N SER A 11 -12.20 9.46 -6.90
CA SER A 11 -11.98 8.62 -5.72
C SER A 11 -13.06 8.85 -4.66
N ALA A 12 -13.36 7.81 -3.87
CA ALA A 12 -14.31 7.88 -2.77
C ALA A 12 -13.89 6.93 -1.63
N PHE A 13 -14.20 7.30 -0.38
CA PHE A 13 -14.16 6.37 0.73
C PHE A 13 -15.34 5.40 0.62
N ILE A 14 -15.05 4.10 0.58
CA ILE A 14 -16.06 3.05 0.44
C ILE A 14 -16.26 2.22 1.70
N ASP A 15 -15.29 2.26 2.64
CA ASP A 15 -15.39 1.55 3.90
C ASP A 15 -14.51 2.18 4.98
N ARG A 16 -14.82 1.91 6.26
CA ARG A 16 -14.05 2.40 7.39
C ARG A 16 -14.10 1.43 8.56
N GLU A 17 -13.02 1.38 9.34
CA GLU A 17 -12.93 0.65 10.61
C GLU A 17 -12.28 1.52 11.68
N LEU A 18 -12.83 1.50 12.88
CA LEU A 18 -12.24 2.18 14.01
C LEU A 18 -11.05 1.38 14.54
N TYR A 19 -9.87 1.99 14.51
CA TYR A 19 -8.70 1.41 15.15
C TYR A 19 -8.67 1.81 16.63
N LEU A 20 -8.74 0.81 17.50
CA LEU A 20 -8.58 0.98 18.94
C LEU A 20 -7.23 0.39 19.37
N PRO A 21 -6.33 1.20 19.94
CA PRO A 21 -5.07 0.69 20.49
C PRO A 21 -5.31 -0.36 21.57
N GLN A 22 -4.35 -1.25 21.78
CA GLN A 22 -4.44 -2.30 22.78
C GLN A 22 -4.66 -1.76 24.20
N SER A 23 -4.16 -0.56 24.50
CA SER A 23 -4.40 0.15 25.76
C SER A 23 -5.88 0.53 26.01
N TRP A 24 -6.69 0.56 24.94
CA TRP A 24 -8.14 0.74 25.05
C TRP A 24 -8.85 -0.61 25.17
N THR A 25 -8.58 -1.53 24.25
CA THR A 25 -9.26 -2.84 24.24
C THR A 25 -8.90 -3.71 25.45
N GLY A 26 -7.81 -3.40 26.14
CA GLY A 26 -7.41 -4.02 27.41
C GLY A 26 -8.08 -3.41 28.66
N ASP A 27 -8.88 -2.34 28.50
CA ASP A 27 -9.62 -1.67 29.58
C ASP A 27 -11.14 -1.72 29.31
N PRO A 28 -11.83 -2.77 29.77
CA PRO A 28 -13.27 -2.93 29.54
C PRO A 28 -14.11 -1.80 30.14
N GLN A 29 -13.70 -1.21 31.26
CA GLN A 29 -14.43 -0.11 31.90
C GLN A 29 -14.37 1.15 31.06
N ARG A 30 -13.20 1.47 30.54
CA ARG A 30 -13.00 2.59 29.62
C ARG A 30 -13.79 2.40 28.32
N CYS A 31 -13.75 1.21 27.74
CA CYS A 31 -14.53 0.88 26.55
C CYS A 31 -16.03 1.07 26.80
N LYS A 32 -16.56 0.55 27.90
CA LYS A 32 -17.95 0.70 28.27
C LYS A 32 -18.37 2.16 28.50
N ALA A 33 -17.54 2.94 29.19
CA ALA A 33 -17.79 4.37 29.41
C ALA A 33 -17.83 5.17 28.10
N ALA A 34 -17.07 4.73 27.07
CA ALA A 34 -17.04 5.33 25.74
C ALA A 34 -18.10 4.74 24.78
N GLY A 35 -19.00 3.86 25.25
CA GLY A 35 -20.02 3.22 24.40
C GLY A 35 -19.46 2.24 23.37
N ILE A 36 -18.23 1.72 23.56
CA ILE A 36 -17.62 0.72 22.66
C ILE A 36 -18.27 -0.64 22.98
N PRO A 37 -18.79 -1.36 21.95
CA PRO A 37 -19.41 -2.66 22.16
C PRO A 37 -18.46 -3.69 22.76
N ASP A 38 -18.94 -4.52 23.70
CA ASP A 38 -18.15 -5.55 24.39
C ASP A 38 -17.55 -6.60 23.46
N ILE A 39 -18.11 -6.75 22.23
CA ILE A 39 -17.62 -7.67 21.21
C ILE A 39 -16.36 -7.13 20.49
N THR A 40 -15.99 -5.86 20.71
CA THR A 40 -14.86 -5.22 20.03
C THR A 40 -13.55 -5.81 20.55
N LYS A 41 -12.82 -6.49 19.66
CA LYS A 41 -11.51 -7.07 19.96
C LYS A 41 -10.41 -6.21 19.37
N PHE A 42 -9.21 -6.30 19.94
CA PHE A 42 -8.04 -5.69 19.35
C PHE A 42 -7.78 -6.26 17.94
N ALA A 43 -7.56 -5.37 16.99
CA ALA A 43 -7.10 -5.71 15.65
C ALA A 43 -6.06 -4.68 15.19
N THR A 44 -5.01 -5.15 14.54
CA THR A 44 -4.00 -4.26 13.94
C THR A 44 -4.59 -3.52 12.73
N LYS A 45 -4.00 -2.38 12.35
CA LYS A 45 -4.43 -1.66 11.13
C LYS A 45 -4.42 -2.54 9.87
N PRO A 46 -3.40 -3.40 9.61
CA PRO A 46 -3.43 -4.36 8.50
C PRO A 46 -4.57 -5.38 8.59
N GLN A 47 -4.91 -5.87 9.79
CA GLN A 47 -6.05 -6.78 9.97
C GLN A 47 -7.38 -6.09 9.64
N LEU A 48 -7.57 -4.84 10.09
CA LEU A 48 -8.75 -4.05 9.72
C LEU A 48 -8.81 -3.78 8.22
N ALA A 49 -7.68 -3.44 7.61
CA ALA A 49 -7.60 -3.26 6.16
C ALA A 49 -7.95 -4.54 5.40
N LYS A 50 -7.46 -5.70 5.87
CA LYS A 50 -7.83 -7.00 5.29
C LYS A 50 -9.34 -7.22 5.34
N GLN A 51 -10.00 -6.98 6.47
CA GLN A 51 -11.45 -7.14 6.63
C GLN A 51 -12.24 -6.26 5.65
N MET A 52 -11.84 -4.99 5.49
CA MET A 52 -12.48 -4.07 4.55
C MET A 52 -12.26 -4.50 3.09
N LEU A 53 -11.04 -4.92 2.74
CA LEU A 53 -10.72 -5.43 1.40
C LEU A 53 -11.50 -6.71 1.10
N GLU A 54 -11.64 -7.61 2.07
CA GLU A 54 -12.42 -8.85 1.93
C GLU A 54 -13.89 -8.53 1.62
N ARG A 55 -14.52 -7.65 2.40
CA ARG A 55 -15.90 -7.20 2.12
C ARG A 55 -16.04 -6.59 0.72
N ALA A 56 -15.13 -5.70 0.34
CA ALA A 56 -15.17 -5.03 -0.94
C ALA A 56 -15.00 -6.02 -2.13
N LEU A 57 -14.03 -6.93 -2.04
CA LEU A 57 -13.76 -7.91 -3.09
C LEU A 57 -14.87 -8.94 -3.20
N ASP A 58 -15.41 -9.43 -2.06
CA ASP A 58 -16.45 -10.46 -2.04
C ASP A 58 -17.81 -9.90 -2.49
N THR A 59 -18.06 -8.60 -2.33
CA THR A 59 -19.24 -7.93 -2.88
C THR A 59 -19.08 -7.50 -4.35
N GLY A 60 -17.94 -7.82 -4.98
CA GLY A 60 -17.71 -7.59 -6.39
C GLY A 60 -17.28 -6.16 -6.76
N VAL A 61 -16.75 -5.38 -5.82
CA VAL A 61 -16.15 -4.07 -6.16
C VAL A 61 -14.99 -4.30 -7.14
N PRO A 62 -15.02 -3.72 -8.36
CA PRO A 62 -13.98 -3.94 -9.35
C PRO A 62 -12.64 -3.38 -8.86
N CYS A 63 -11.69 -4.25 -8.59
CA CYS A 63 -10.39 -3.89 -8.05
C CYS A 63 -9.26 -4.44 -8.93
N GLY A 64 -8.59 -3.56 -9.64
CA GLY A 64 -7.42 -3.94 -10.44
C GLY A 64 -6.15 -4.04 -9.61
N TRP A 65 -6.00 -3.21 -8.58
CA TRP A 65 -4.81 -3.06 -7.77
C TRP A 65 -5.14 -2.60 -6.36
N VAL A 66 -4.36 -3.10 -5.39
CA VAL A 66 -4.37 -2.60 -4.01
C VAL A 66 -3.12 -1.76 -3.78
N THR A 67 -3.27 -0.59 -3.15
CA THR A 67 -2.14 0.25 -2.72
C THR A 67 -2.26 0.58 -1.23
N GLY A 68 -1.14 0.81 -0.57
CA GLY A 68 -1.10 1.18 0.84
C GLY A 68 0.28 1.70 1.25
N ASP A 69 0.35 2.29 2.42
CA ASP A 69 1.61 2.77 3.00
C ASP A 69 2.42 1.64 3.68
N GLU A 70 3.51 2.02 4.34
CA GLU A 70 4.44 1.08 4.99
C GLU A 70 3.79 0.24 6.10
N VAL A 71 2.74 0.75 6.75
CA VAL A 71 2.01 0.01 7.81
C VAL A 71 1.36 -1.23 7.21
N TYR A 72 0.80 -1.10 6.00
CA TYR A 72 0.14 -2.21 5.31
C TYR A 72 1.14 -3.04 4.50
N GLY A 73 2.07 -2.39 3.82
CA GLY A 73 3.06 -3.09 3.01
C GLY A 73 4.09 -3.88 3.82
N GLY A 74 4.40 -3.46 5.05
CA GLY A 74 5.24 -4.21 5.98
C GLY A 74 4.60 -5.48 6.55
N ASP A 75 3.26 -5.59 6.48
CA ASP A 75 2.56 -6.77 6.99
C ASP A 75 2.59 -7.92 5.97
N ARG A 76 3.37 -8.95 6.29
CA ARG A 76 3.53 -10.12 5.41
C ARG A 76 2.25 -10.96 5.30
N HIS A 77 1.41 -10.99 6.34
CA HIS A 77 0.16 -11.76 6.30
C HIS A 77 -0.84 -11.11 5.33
N LEU A 78 -0.92 -9.77 5.32
CA LEU A 78 -1.74 -9.05 4.35
C LEU A 78 -1.26 -9.30 2.92
N ARG A 79 0.06 -9.23 2.66
CA ARG A 79 0.62 -9.51 1.33
C ARG A 79 0.31 -10.93 0.87
N LEU A 80 0.56 -11.95 1.72
CA LEU A 80 0.29 -13.35 1.38
C LEU A 80 -1.20 -13.61 1.17
N TRP A 81 -2.08 -12.94 1.93
CA TRP A 81 -3.51 -13.04 1.71
C TRP A 81 -3.93 -12.45 0.36
N LEU A 82 -3.39 -11.30 -0.03
CA LEU A 82 -3.63 -10.72 -1.36
C LEU A 82 -3.10 -11.64 -2.47
N GLU A 83 -1.91 -12.22 -2.29
CA GLU A 83 -1.35 -13.21 -3.22
C GLU A 83 -2.25 -14.44 -3.36
N SER A 84 -2.79 -14.98 -2.26
CA SER A 84 -3.69 -16.14 -2.29
C SER A 84 -5.01 -15.88 -3.03
N ARG A 85 -5.41 -14.61 -3.14
CA ARG A 85 -6.58 -14.16 -3.92
C ARG A 85 -6.22 -13.74 -5.35
N GLU A 86 -4.99 -13.93 -5.77
CA GLU A 86 -4.45 -13.41 -7.04
C GLU A 86 -4.70 -11.90 -7.22
N GLN A 87 -4.80 -11.15 -6.11
CA GLN A 87 -5.08 -9.71 -6.13
C GLN A 87 -3.77 -8.92 -6.29
N PRO A 88 -3.57 -8.20 -7.42
CA PRO A 88 -2.37 -7.41 -7.64
C PRO A 88 -2.24 -6.26 -6.64
N PHE A 89 -1.00 -5.96 -6.23
CA PHE A 89 -0.74 -4.84 -5.33
C PHE A 89 0.58 -4.12 -5.61
N VAL A 90 0.63 -2.86 -5.18
CA VAL A 90 1.84 -2.03 -5.05
C VAL A 90 1.80 -1.41 -3.65
N LEU A 91 2.50 -1.99 -2.69
CA LEU A 91 2.47 -1.59 -1.29
C LEU A 91 3.82 -1.00 -0.87
N ALA A 92 3.79 0.18 -0.25
CA ALA A 92 5.00 0.80 0.27
C ALA A 92 5.58 -0.04 1.42
N VAL A 93 6.91 -0.09 1.51
CA VAL A 93 7.63 -0.78 2.58
C VAL A 93 8.77 0.08 3.10
N ALA A 94 9.20 -0.20 4.32
CA ALA A 94 10.33 0.48 4.93
C ALA A 94 11.64 0.17 4.18
N LYS A 95 12.61 1.09 4.26
CA LYS A 95 13.94 0.93 3.63
C LYS A 95 14.69 -0.32 4.06
N ASN A 96 14.43 -0.81 5.25
CA ASN A 96 15.06 -2.00 5.83
C ASN A 96 14.23 -3.29 5.63
N GLU A 97 13.16 -3.26 4.83
CA GLU A 97 12.36 -4.47 4.53
C GLU A 97 13.24 -5.58 3.97
N PRO A 98 13.25 -6.79 4.57
CA PRO A 98 14.02 -7.92 4.08
C PRO A 98 13.30 -8.57 2.90
N LEU A 99 13.97 -8.62 1.75
CA LEU A 99 13.44 -9.14 0.49
C LEU A 99 14.37 -10.21 -0.09
N TRP A 100 13.82 -11.25 -0.69
CA TRP A 100 14.61 -12.21 -1.43
C TRP A 100 14.97 -11.65 -2.81
N TRP A 101 16.28 -11.52 -3.06
CA TRP A 101 16.79 -10.93 -4.29
C TRP A 101 17.96 -11.73 -4.84
N GLN A 102 17.93 -12.03 -6.16
CA GLN A 102 18.92 -12.85 -6.88
C GLN A 102 19.11 -14.27 -6.29
N GLY A 103 18.07 -14.84 -5.67
CA GLY A 103 18.08 -16.13 -5.00
C GLY A 103 17.35 -16.07 -3.66
N PRO A 104 17.36 -17.16 -2.87
CA PRO A 104 16.71 -17.22 -1.56
C PRO A 104 17.54 -16.52 -0.47
N THR A 105 18.17 -15.41 -0.81
CA THR A 105 18.98 -14.60 0.10
C THR A 105 18.24 -13.31 0.45
N CYS A 106 18.05 -13.05 1.75
CA CYS A 106 17.44 -11.83 2.22
C CYS A 106 18.38 -10.63 2.10
N VAL A 107 17.94 -9.62 1.37
CA VAL A 107 18.64 -8.33 1.23
C VAL A 107 17.66 -7.22 1.56
N ARG A 108 18.10 -6.19 2.26
CA ARG A 108 17.27 -5.02 2.58
C ARG A 108 16.98 -4.21 1.32
N ALA A 109 15.79 -3.61 1.26
CA ALA A 109 15.34 -2.82 0.11
C ALA A 109 16.30 -1.67 -0.25
N ASP A 110 16.88 -0.98 0.74
CA ASP A 110 17.87 0.08 0.54
C ASP A 110 19.17 -0.45 -0.09
N ARG A 111 19.65 -1.62 0.34
CA ARG A 111 20.85 -2.24 -0.22
C ARG A 111 20.65 -2.72 -1.66
N ILE A 112 19.45 -3.20 -1.96
CA ILE A 112 19.09 -3.51 -3.36
C ILE A 112 19.16 -2.23 -4.20
N ALA A 113 18.59 -1.11 -3.74
CA ALA A 113 18.59 0.16 -4.45
C ALA A 113 20.01 0.68 -4.71
N GLU A 114 20.89 0.61 -3.72
CA GLU A 114 22.29 1.02 -3.82
C GLU A 114 23.07 0.21 -4.87
N SER A 115 22.74 -1.07 -5.04
CA SER A 115 23.43 -1.97 -5.98
C SER A 115 22.93 -1.83 -7.43
N LEU A 116 21.82 -1.11 -7.67
CA LEU A 116 21.27 -0.98 -9.01
C LEU A 116 22.11 -0.04 -9.89
N PRO A 117 22.46 -0.44 -11.12
CA PRO A 117 23.23 0.40 -12.04
C PRO A 117 22.40 1.62 -12.49
N ALA A 118 23.07 2.69 -12.90
CA ALA A 118 22.43 3.92 -13.37
C ALA A 118 21.38 3.67 -14.49
N ARG A 119 21.63 2.71 -15.37
CA ARG A 119 20.70 2.31 -16.45
C ARG A 119 19.38 1.70 -15.95
N ALA A 120 19.31 1.27 -14.71
CA ALA A 120 18.06 0.74 -14.12
C ALA A 120 17.04 1.84 -13.83
N TRP A 121 17.48 3.08 -13.72
CA TRP A 121 16.64 4.23 -13.38
C TRP A 121 16.06 4.90 -14.62
N ARG A 122 14.78 5.29 -14.55
CA ARG A 122 14.08 6.04 -15.60
C ARG A 122 13.26 7.16 -14.95
N ARG A 123 13.30 8.35 -15.54
CA ARG A 123 12.46 9.46 -15.12
C ARG A 123 11.06 9.28 -15.66
N LEU A 124 10.09 9.17 -14.77
CA LEU A 124 8.69 8.95 -15.11
C LEU A 124 7.82 9.80 -14.18
N SER A 125 6.66 10.23 -14.71
CA SER A 125 5.63 10.91 -13.94
C SER A 125 4.73 9.89 -13.24
N ALA A 126 4.50 10.11 -11.93
CA ALA A 126 3.51 9.39 -11.12
C ALA A 126 2.13 10.07 -11.20
N ARG A 127 1.72 10.59 -12.37
CA ARG A 127 0.57 11.43 -12.66
C ARG A 127 0.75 12.91 -12.28
N ALA A 128 -0.09 13.75 -12.89
CA ALA A 128 -0.20 15.15 -12.50
C ALA A 128 -0.88 15.27 -11.13
N GLY A 129 -0.33 16.10 -10.26
CA GLY A 129 -0.97 16.54 -9.02
C GLY A 129 -1.45 17.97 -9.15
N ALA A 130 -2.05 18.54 -8.11
CA ALA A 130 -2.51 19.94 -8.10
C ALA A 130 -1.39 20.98 -8.42
N LYS A 131 -0.12 20.58 -8.20
CA LYS A 131 1.09 21.41 -8.45
C LYS A 131 1.85 21.02 -9.73
N GLY A 132 1.23 20.29 -10.68
CA GLY A 132 1.85 19.83 -11.91
C GLY A 132 2.30 18.38 -11.88
N GLU A 133 3.16 17.97 -12.83
CA GLU A 133 3.64 16.60 -12.94
C GLU A 133 4.55 16.20 -11.77
N ARG A 134 4.28 15.02 -11.21
CA ARG A 134 5.10 14.44 -10.14
C ARG A 134 6.21 13.57 -10.72
N LEU A 135 7.27 14.20 -11.17
CA LEU A 135 8.43 13.55 -11.78
C LEU A 135 9.39 13.00 -10.71
N TYR A 136 9.81 11.74 -10.91
CA TYR A 136 10.80 11.04 -10.08
C TYR A 136 11.65 10.13 -10.95
N ASP A 137 12.83 9.77 -10.47
CA ASP A 137 13.58 8.66 -11.02
C ASP A 137 13.04 7.35 -10.40
N TRP A 138 12.71 6.38 -11.26
CA TRP A 138 12.15 5.09 -10.86
C TRP A 138 13.01 3.93 -11.32
N ALA A 139 13.22 2.97 -10.44
CA ALA A 139 13.85 1.69 -10.76
C ALA A 139 12.87 0.55 -10.47
N LEU A 140 12.97 -0.52 -11.25
CA LEU A 140 12.20 -1.75 -11.09
C LEU A 140 13.15 -2.93 -11.22
N THR A 141 13.18 -3.80 -10.21
CA THR A 141 13.96 -5.03 -10.21
C THR A 141 13.09 -6.22 -9.79
N PRO A 142 13.22 -7.39 -10.43
CA PRO A 142 12.50 -8.58 -9.98
C PRO A 142 13.01 -9.04 -8.61
N LEU A 143 12.09 -9.52 -7.80
CA LEU A 143 12.38 -10.24 -6.56
C LEU A 143 12.36 -11.74 -6.81
N TRP A 144 13.18 -12.46 -6.09
CA TRP A 144 13.19 -13.92 -6.17
C TRP A 144 12.01 -14.50 -5.40
N ARG A 145 11.32 -15.46 -5.99
CA ARG A 145 10.27 -16.26 -5.35
C ARG A 145 10.33 -17.68 -5.92
N LEU A 146 10.17 -18.66 -5.04
CA LEU A 146 9.95 -20.02 -5.49
C LEU A 146 8.56 -20.10 -6.11
N GLN A 147 8.49 -20.45 -7.38
CA GLN A 147 7.25 -20.58 -8.15
C GLN A 147 7.27 -21.97 -8.81
N ILE A 148 6.43 -22.86 -8.32
CA ILE A 148 6.41 -24.28 -8.72
C ILE A 148 5.40 -24.48 -9.84
N THR A 149 4.18 -23.91 -9.69
CA THR A 149 3.07 -24.12 -10.63
C THR A 149 3.09 -23.13 -11.80
N ALA A 150 2.37 -23.47 -12.87
CA ALA A 150 2.19 -22.56 -14.02
C ALA A 150 1.38 -21.33 -13.64
N GLU A 151 0.40 -21.48 -12.75
CA GLU A 151 -0.44 -20.40 -12.22
C GLU A 151 0.40 -19.38 -11.45
N GLU A 152 1.24 -19.84 -10.52
CA GLU A 152 2.16 -18.96 -9.79
C GLU A 152 3.09 -18.19 -10.72
N ARG A 153 3.56 -18.81 -11.83
CA ARG A 153 4.45 -18.18 -12.81
C ARG A 153 3.78 -17.11 -13.64
N ARG A 154 2.45 -17.03 -13.67
CA ARG A 154 1.73 -15.92 -14.33
C ARG A 154 1.97 -14.58 -13.61
N PHE A 155 2.30 -14.64 -12.33
CA PHE A 155 2.58 -13.46 -11.52
C PHE A 155 4.08 -13.27 -11.30
N GLY A 156 4.47 -12.02 -11.13
CA GLY A 156 5.83 -11.61 -10.77
C GLY A 156 5.84 -10.83 -9.46
N HIS A 157 6.96 -10.95 -8.74
CA HIS A 157 7.26 -10.15 -7.58
C HIS A 157 8.37 -9.18 -7.94
N TYR A 158 8.23 -7.91 -7.56
CA TYR A 158 9.20 -6.88 -7.89
C TYR A 158 9.40 -5.92 -6.72
N LEU A 159 10.57 -5.30 -6.69
CA LEU A 159 10.81 -4.08 -5.92
C LEU A 159 10.77 -2.90 -6.90
N LEU A 160 9.80 -2.01 -6.70
CA LEU A 160 9.71 -0.72 -7.36
C LEU A 160 10.30 0.34 -6.42
N ILE A 161 11.21 1.15 -6.91
CA ILE A 161 11.91 2.16 -6.10
C ILE A 161 11.69 3.52 -6.75
N ARG A 162 11.27 4.49 -5.95
CA ARG A 162 11.18 5.89 -6.32
C ARG A 162 12.33 6.66 -5.69
N ARG A 163 12.95 7.58 -6.43
CA ARG A 163 13.95 8.50 -5.94
C ARG A 163 13.55 9.93 -6.30
N SER A 164 13.56 10.85 -5.32
CA SER A 164 13.29 12.26 -5.55
C SER A 164 14.38 12.88 -6.44
N LEU A 165 14.04 13.98 -7.13
CA LEU A 165 14.95 14.69 -8.03
C LEU A 165 15.70 15.83 -7.32
N ASP A 166 15.32 16.16 -6.08
CA ASP A 166 15.98 17.15 -5.25
C ASP A 166 17.35 16.65 -4.74
N GLU A 167 18.07 17.54 -4.07
CA GLU A 167 19.41 17.25 -3.53
C GLU A 167 19.41 16.12 -2.50
N LYS A 168 18.31 15.93 -1.76
CA LYS A 168 18.17 14.90 -0.73
C LYS A 168 18.10 13.49 -1.31
N ARG A 169 17.65 13.36 -2.57
CA ARG A 169 17.49 12.07 -3.25
C ARG A 169 16.76 11.02 -2.40
N GLU A 170 15.70 11.42 -1.74
CA GLU A 170 14.93 10.55 -0.88
C GLU A 170 14.35 9.37 -1.66
N HIS A 171 14.42 8.17 -1.07
CA HIS A 171 13.91 6.95 -1.66
C HIS A 171 12.60 6.52 -1.00
N ALA A 172 11.69 5.98 -1.80
CA ALA A 172 10.56 5.20 -1.34
C ALA A 172 10.56 3.85 -2.03
N TYR A 173 10.16 2.83 -1.31
CA TYR A 173 10.26 1.42 -1.71
C TYR A 173 8.86 0.82 -1.74
N TYR A 174 8.58 -0.02 -2.76
CA TYR A 174 7.29 -0.67 -2.91
C TYR A 174 7.49 -2.13 -3.30
N VAL A 175 6.89 -3.02 -2.54
CA VAL A 175 6.77 -4.43 -2.95
C VAL A 175 5.58 -4.57 -3.87
N VAL A 176 5.80 -5.25 -4.98
CA VAL A 176 4.81 -5.43 -6.05
C VAL A 176 4.54 -6.90 -6.26
N TYR A 177 3.27 -7.26 -6.36
CA TYR A 177 2.79 -8.52 -6.90
C TYR A 177 1.84 -8.23 -8.06
N ALA A 178 2.13 -8.77 -9.23
CA ALA A 178 1.40 -8.42 -10.43
C ALA A 178 1.43 -9.51 -11.50
N PRO A 179 0.38 -9.63 -12.33
CA PRO A 179 0.46 -10.41 -13.56
C PRO A 179 1.63 -9.88 -14.41
N ARG A 180 2.50 -10.78 -14.87
CA ARG A 180 3.69 -10.39 -15.66
C ARG A 180 3.34 -9.57 -16.90
N THR A 181 2.18 -9.83 -17.50
CA THR A 181 1.66 -9.10 -18.65
C THR A 181 1.26 -7.65 -18.33
N LYS A 182 1.00 -7.33 -17.06
CA LYS A 182 0.59 -6.00 -16.59
C LYS A 182 1.69 -5.27 -15.78
N ALA A 183 2.85 -5.89 -15.60
CA ALA A 183 3.92 -5.39 -14.75
C ALA A 183 4.90 -4.45 -15.49
N SER A 184 4.41 -3.62 -16.43
CA SER A 184 5.26 -2.59 -17.02
C SER A 184 5.64 -1.54 -15.97
N ARG A 185 6.85 -0.99 -16.04
CA ARG A 185 7.30 0.06 -15.10
C ARG A 185 6.33 1.23 -15.06
N GLN A 186 5.83 1.70 -16.20
CA GLN A 186 4.89 2.81 -16.27
C GLN A 186 3.56 2.48 -15.57
N THR A 187 3.03 1.28 -15.77
CA THR A 187 1.82 0.82 -15.08
C THR A 187 2.02 0.85 -13.56
N LEU A 188 3.13 0.28 -13.07
CA LEU A 188 3.41 0.21 -11.63
C LEU A 188 3.63 1.59 -11.01
N VAL A 189 4.28 2.49 -11.73
CA VAL A 189 4.45 3.91 -11.32
C VAL A 189 3.10 4.60 -11.22
N ASN A 190 2.20 4.40 -12.19
CA ASN A 190 0.86 4.96 -12.16
C ASN A 190 0.04 4.42 -10.98
N VAL A 191 0.15 3.13 -10.70
CA VAL A 191 -0.52 2.50 -9.54
C VAL A 191 0.04 3.06 -8.23
N ALA A 192 1.37 3.15 -8.08
CA ALA A 192 1.99 3.75 -6.90
C ALA A 192 1.52 5.20 -6.68
N GLY A 193 1.33 5.96 -7.76
CA GLY A 193 0.81 7.32 -7.73
C GLY A 193 -0.63 7.42 -7.23
N ARG A 194 -1.44 6.36 -7.39
CA ARG A 194 -2.83 6.34 -6.90
C ARG A 194 -2.95 6.31 -5.38
N ARG A 195 -1.92 5.94 -4.66
CA ARG A 195 -1.93 5.96 -3.20
C ARG A 195 -2.27 7.36 -2.63
N TRP A 196 -1.91 8.43 -3.32
CA TRP A 196 -2.23 9.79 -2.87
C TRP A 196 -3.71 10.17 -2.96
N GLU A 197 -4.54 9.43 -3.65
CA GLU A 197 -5.98 9.70 -3.72
C GLU A 197 -6.66 9.64 -2.34
N ILE A 198 -6.17 8.78 -1.45
CA ILE A 198 -6.68 8.72 -0.07
C ILE A 198 -6.32 9.98 0.73
N GLU A 199 -5.13 10.57 0.48
CA GLU A 199 -4.68 11.80 1.13
C GLU A 199 -5.53 12.99 0.68
N ILE A 200 -5.83 13.08 -0.63
CA ILE A 200 -6.75 14.09 -1.20
C ILE A 200 -8.15 13.93 -0.58
N GLY A 201 -8.64 12.70 -0.45
CA GLY A 201 -9.90 12.43 0.22
C GLY A 201 -9.93 12.90 1.68
N PHE A 202 -8.84 12.72 2.43
CA PHE A 202 -8.72 13.24 3.79
C PHE A 202 -8.62 14.77 3.83
N GLU A 203 -7.92 15.42 2.91
CA GLU A 203 -7.85 16.88 2.80
C GLU A 203 -9.26 17.45 2.60
N ALA A 204 -10.03 16.90 1.66
CA ALA A 204 -11.42 17.31 1.42
C ALA A 204 -12.31 17.04 2.65
N ALA A 205 -12.21 15.86 3.26
CA ALA A 205 -13.01 15.51 4.43
C ALA A 205 -12.72 16.41 5.65
N LYS A 206 -11.49 16.86 5.84
CA LYS A 206 -11.12 17.81 6.89
C LYS A 206 -11.58 19.23 6.56
N GLY A 207 -11.31 19.69 5.33
CA GLY A 207 -11.61 21.06 4.93
C GLY A 207 -13.09 21.35 4.78
N GLU A 208 -13.86 20.40 4.23
CA GLU A 208 -15.27 20.62 3.88
C GLU A 208 -16.26 19.95 4.84
N CYS A 209 -15.88 18.82 5.45
CA CYS A 209 -16.77 18.05 6.35
C CYS A 209 -16.36 18.13 7.82
N GLY A 210 -15.29 18.83 8.18
CA GLY A 210 -14.83 19.00 9.55
C GLY A 210 -14.38 17.68 10.21
N LEU A 211 -13.79 16.74 9.46
CA LEU A 211 -13.39 15.44 9.98
C LEU A 211 -12.42 15.51 11.17
N ASP A 212 -11.69 16.62 11.33
CA ASP A 212 -10.77 16.89 12.42
C ASP A 212 -11.32 17.89 13.47
N GLN A 213 -12.57 18.36 13.31
CA GLN A 213 -13.24 19.31 14.20
C GLN A 213 -14.11 18.57 15.23
N TYR A 214 -13.57 17.57 15.88
CA TYR A 214 -14.30 16.87 16.95
C TYR A 214 -13.74 17.27 18.32
N GLU A 215 -14.65 17.58 19.25
CA GLU A 215 -14.30 17.79 20.65
C GLU A 215 -14.24 16.43 21.36
N VAL A 216 -13.09 16.09 21.88
CA VAL A 216 -12.93 14.95 22.78
C VAL A 216 -13.28 15.43 24.18
N ARG A 217 -14.41 15.02 24.74
CA ARG A 217 -14.77 15.22 26.12
C ARG A 217 -14.21 14.13 27.02
#